data_7db7d429cf3f9f16041ed5eae4bd7142
#
_entry.id   7db7d429cf3f9f16041ed5eae4bd7142
#
_cell.length_a   1.000
_cell.length_b   1.000
_cell.length_c   1.000
_cell.angle_alpha   90.00
_cell.angle_beta   90.00
_cell.angle_gamma   90.00
#
_symmetry.space_group_name_H-M   'P 1'
#
loop_
_entity.id
_entity.type
_entity.pdbx_description
1 polymer ?
#
loop_
_entity_poly.entity_id
_entity_poly.type
_entity_poly.pdbx_seq_one_letter_code
_entity_poly.pdbx_strand_id
1 'polypeptide(L)'
;MRLSLSRRSPLPAQAASLLPTGERAVAWVPLADGGWAVAGPAHLALTGPEGEVTRVAWDDVERGAWEAGTRTVTIHLGSPAPLHLVVGTDAPGRDVDGFARVLRQRVEASVVHLVRRTLPDGTRVSASVRRDAEGGLYVRTSPGDPRSPAQAALLEEVLREARDAVGLPTA
;
A
#
# COMPACT_ATOMS: atom_id res chain seq x y z
N MET A 1 2.19 -38.67 -6.32
CA MET A 1 2.65 -37.28 -6.40
C MET A 1 2.10 -36.56 -5.17
N ARG A 2 2.93 -36.39 -4.11
CA ARG A 2 2.50 -35.73 -2.87
C ARG A 2 2.57 -34.22 -3.11
N LEU A 3 1.43 -33.54 -3.15
CA LEU A 3 1.35 -32.10 -3.06
C LEU A 3 1.91 -31.67 -1.70
N SER A 4 3.15 -31.22 -1.68
CA SER A 4 3.73 -30.57 -0.52
C SER A 4 2.98 -29.26 -0.33
N LEU A 5 1.98 -29.25 0.55
CA LEU A 5 1.39 -28.02 1.08
C LEU A 5 2.52 -27.32 1.84
N SER A 6 3.20 -26.40 1.16
CA SER A 6 4.24 -25.55 1.73
C SER A 6 3.62 -24.75 2.88
N ARG A 7 3.79 -25.25 4.11
CA ARG A 7 3.35 -24.53 5.32
C ARG A 7 4.11 -23.23 5.41
N ARG A 8 3.38 -22.11 5.55
CA ARG A 8 3.96 -20.82 5.89
C ARG A 8 4.71 -20.94 7.22
N SER A 9 5.74 -20.12 7.37
CA SER A 9 6.42 -20.01 8.66
C SER A 9 5.40 -19.59 9.73
N PRO A 10 5.49 -20.06 10.97
CA PRO A 10 4.60 -19.64 12.03
C PRO A 10 4.78 -18.12 12.28
N LEU A 11 3.68 -17.43 12.55
CA LEU A 11 3.72 -16.00 12.91
C LEU A 11 4.37 -15.87 14.30
N PRO A 12 5.48 -15.14 14.43
CA PRO A 12 6.08 -14.85 15.72
C PRO A 12 5.13 -14.03 16.60
N ALA A 13 5.14 -14.30 17.93
CA ALA A 13 4.25 -13.59 18.86
C ALA A 13 4.45 -12.06 18.81
N GLN A 14 5.69 -11.61 18.63
CA GLN A 14 6.04 -10.20 18.48
C GLN A 14 5.39 -9.58 17.25
N ALA A 15 5.36 -10.30 16.12
CA ALA A 15 4.73 -9.83 14.89
C ALA A 15 3.18 -9.87 15.00
N ALA A 16 2.62 -10.81 15.76
CA ALA A 16 1.18 -10.93 15.95
C ALA A 16 0.54 -9.71 16.64
N SER A 17 1.28 -9.07 17.56
CA SER A 17 0.80 -7.90 18.33
C SER A 17 0.87 -6.57 17.58
N LEU A 18 1.39 -6.54 16.36
CA LEU A 18 1.55 -5.31 15.60
C LEU A 18 0.26 -4.78 15.00
N LEU A 19 -0.64 -5.69 14.65
CA LEU A 19 -1.94 -5.33 14.09
C LEU A 19 -2.92 -4.87 15.18
N PRO A 20 -3.92 -4.05 14.81
CA PRO A 20 -5.00 -3.69 15.71
C PRO A 20 -5.73 -4.93 16.27
N THR A 21 -6.33 -4.78 17.44
CA THR A 21 -7.15 -5.84 18.05
C THR A 21 -8.26 -6.27 17.09
N GLY A 22 -8.36 -7.59 16.86
CA GLY A 22 -9.34 -8.18 15.95
C GLY A 22 -8.83 -8.42 14.53
N GLU A 23 -7.73 -7.80 14.12
CA GLU A 23 -7.09 -8.12 12.85
C GLU A 23 -6.21 -9.38 12.95
N ARG A 24 -6.20 -10.17 11.87
CA ARG A 24 -5.32 -11.34 11.75
C ARG A 24 -4.30 -11.10 10.65
N ALA A 25 -3.03 -11.42 10.95
CA ALA A 25 -1.98 -11.38 9.95
C ALA A 25 -2.29 -12.31 8.77
N VAL A 26 -2.19 -11.78 7.56
CA VAL A 26 -2.36 -12.50 6.30
C VAL A 26 -1.01 -12.93 5.73
N ALA A 27 0.00 -12.06 5.85
CA ALA A 27 1.37 -12.33 5.46
C ALA A 27 2.33 -11.51 6.33
N TRP A 28 3.58 -11.97 6.48
CA TRP A 28 4.60 -11.27 7.25
C TRP A 28 5.99 -11.64 6.75
N VAL A 29 6.94 -10.74 6.95
CA VAL A 29 8.36 -10.96 6.70
C VAL A 29 9.19 -10.27 7.78
N PRO A 30 10.34 -10.86 8.17
CA PRO A 30 11.33 -10.17 9.00
C PRO A 30 12.04 -9.11 8.17
N LEU A 31 12.38 -8.00 8.80
CA LEU A 31 13.17 -6.93 8.22
C LEU A 31 14.65 -7.09 8.59
N ALA A 32 15.53 -6.52 7.78
CA ALA A 32 16.99 -6.63 7.98
C ALA A 32 17.48 -5.91 9.24
N ASP A 33 16.72 -4.95 9.74
CA ASP A 33 16.97 -4.21 10.98
C ASP A 33 16.50 -4.95 12.25
N GLY A 34 15.96 -6.16 12.11
CA GLY A 34 15.41 -6.96 13.21
C GLY A 34 13.92 -6.71 13.47
N GLY A 35 13.30 -5.79 12.75
CA GLY A 35 11.86 -5.52 12.79
C GLY A 35 11.04 -6.52 12.00
N TRP A 36 9.75 -6.21 11.85
CA TRP A 36 8.76 -7.01 11.13
C TRP A 36 7.90 -6.13 10.24
N ALA A 37 7.55 -6.66 9.08
CA ALA A 37 6.44 -6.15 8.26
C ALA A 37 5.31 -7.18 8.25
N VAL A 38 4.13 -6.77 8.70
CA VAL A 38 2.95 -7.62 8.87
C VAL A 38 1.77 -7.03 8.13
N ALA A 39 1.28 -7.76 7.15
CA ALA A 39 0.09 -7.40 6.38
C ALA A 39 -1.16 -8.00 7.02
N GLY A 40 -2.07 -7.14 7.46
CA GLY A 40 -3.42 -7.47 7.91
C GLY A 40 -4.48 -7.23 6.84
N PRO A 41 -5.77 -7.39 7.16
CA PRO A 41 -6.88 -7.09 6.26
C PRO A 41 -6.99 -5.61 5.91
N ALA A 42 -6.88 -4.72 6.88
CA ALA A 42 -7.04 -3.28 6.73
C ALA A 42 -5.71 -2.50 6.80
N HIS A 43 -4.68 -3.04 7.47
CA HIS A 43 -3.43 -2.34 7.72
C HIS A 43 -2.20 -3.14 7.32
N LEU A 44 -1.15 -2.39 6.98
CA LEU A 44 0.24 -2.84 7.01
C LEU A 44 0.85 -2.32 8.32
N ALA A 45 1.34 -3.21 9.15
CA ALA A 45 2.03 -2.86 10.39
C ALA A 45 3.53 -3.13 10.26
N LEU A 46 4.33 -2.20 10.74
CA LEU A 46 5.78 -2.23 10.70
C LEU A 46 6.33 -2.03 12.10
N THR A 47 7.41 -2.73 12.45
CA THR A 47 8.24 -2.33 13.59
C THR A 47 9.56 -1.82 13.10
N GLY A 48 10.04 -0.73 13.69
CA GLY A 48 11.40 -0.29 13.54
C GLY A 48 12.36 -0.97 14.53
N PRO A 49 13.67 -0.64 14.45
CA PRO A 49 14.71 -1.26 15.24
C PRO A 49 14.58 -0.99 16.74
N GLU A 50 13.96 0.10 17.15
CA GLU A 50 13.73 0.46 18.55
C GLU A 50 12.39 -0.07 19.10
N GLY A 51 11.64 -0.83 18.27
CA GLY A 51 10.36 -1.42 18.64
C GLY A 51 9.17 -0.48 18.43
N GLU A 52 9.39 0.70 17.83
CA GLU A 52 8.31 1.60 17.42
C GLU A 52 7.40 0.89 16.41
N VAL A 53 6.09 1.11 16.55
CA VAL A 53 5.08 0.50 15.68
C VAL A 53 4.45 1.57 14.80
N THR A 54 4.61 1.41 13.49
CA THR A 54 3.91 2.22 12.49
C THR A 54 2.82 1.36 11.83
N ARG A 55 1.62 1.90 11.70
CA ARG A 55 0.51 1.27 10.98
C ARG A 55 0.08 2.17 9.83
N VAL A 56 -0.04 1.55 8.67
CA VAL A 56 -0.45 2.21 7.43
C VAL A 56 -1.71 1.53 6.94
N ALA A 57 -2.79 2.28 6.76
CA ALA A 57 -3.99 1.75 6.13
C ALA A 57 -3.74 1.47 4.63
N TRP A 58 -4.36 0.43 4.07
CA TRP A 58 -4.11 0.08 2.66
C TRP A 58 -4.58 1.14 1.68
N ASP A 59 -5.58 1.89 2.04
CA ASP A 59 -6.08 3.02 1.27
C ASP A 59 -5.13 4.24 1.28
N ASP A 60 -4.16 4.29 2.21
CA ASP A 60 -3.06 5.26 2.20
C ASP A 60 -1.90 4.85 1.27
N VAL A 61 -1.83 3.58 0.89
CA VAL A 61 -0.78 3.07 0.00
C VAL A 61 -1.16 3.33 -1.45
N GLU A 62 -0.38 4.15 -2.15
CA GLU A 62 -0.58 4.40 -3.58
C GLU A 62 -0.04 3.26 -4.44
N ARG A 63 1.11 2.74 -4.07
CA ARG A 63 1.82 1.69 -4.80
C ARG A 63 2.82 0.96 -3.90
N GLY A 64 2.93 -0.35 -4.10
CA GLY A 64 4.02 -1.18 -3.57
C GLY A 64 4.86 -1.76 -4.72
N ALA A 65 6.17 -1.82 -4.54
CA ALA A 65 7.09 -2.46 -5.47
C ALA A 65 8.06 -3.36 -4.70
N TRP A 66 8.36 -4.54 -5.27
CA TRP A 66 9.37 -5.46 -4.77
C TRP A 66 10.56 -5.49 -5.71
N GLU A 67 11.76 -5.31 -5.18
CA GLU A 67 13.03 -5.44 -5.89
C GLU A 67 13.83 -6.61 -5.32
N ALA A 68 13.94 -7.68 -6.09
CA ALA A 68 14.57 -8.92 -5.63
C ALA A 68 16.07 -8.76 -5.40
N GLY A 69 16.76 -7.97 -6.21
CA GLY A 69 18.23 -7.78 -6.14
C GLY A 69 18.66 -7.14 -4.82
N THR A 70 17.92 -6.15 -4.35
CA THR A 70 18.17 -5.43 -3.09
C THR A 70 17.33 -5.96 -1.93
N ARG A 71 16.44 -6.92 -2.19
CA ARG A 71 15.45 -7.44 -1.23
C ARG A 71 14.62 -6.33 -0.58
N THR A 72 14.27 -5.31 -1.35
CA THR A 72 13.59 -4.12 -0.85
C THR A 72 12.14 -4.07 -1.31
N VAL A 73 11.23 -3.86 -0.38
CA VAL A 73 9.86 -3.44 -0.64
C VAL A 73 9.79 -1.93 -0.51
N THR A 74 9.45 -1.26 -1.60
CA THR A 74 9.21 0.19 -1.61
C THR A 74 7.71 0.44 -1.57
N ILE A 75 7.25 1.21 -0.58
CA ILE A 75 5.84 1.57 -0.38
C ILE A 75 5.70 3.07 -0.58
N HIS A 76 4.96 3.46 -1.59
CA HIS A 76 4.62 4.86 -1.87
C HIS A 76 3.32 5.19 -1.15
N LEU A 77 3.40 6.17 -0.27
CA LEU A 77 2.26 6.78 0.41
C LEU A 77 1.92 8.09 -0.30
N GLY A 78 0.76 8.66 -0.01
CA GLY A 78 0.42 10.00 -0.51
C GLY A 78 1.31 11.15 0.03
N SER A 79 2.26 10.85 0.89
CA SER A 79 3.29 11.77 1.40
C SER A 79 4.57 11.67 0.57
N PRO A 80 5.44 12.72 0.54
CA PRO A 80 6.54 12.82 -0.41
C PRO A 80 7.61 11.73 -0.30
N ALA A 81 7.80 11.11 0.86
CA ALA A 81 8.84 10.11 1.06
C ALA A 81 8.26 8.68 1.04
N PRO A 82 8.76 7.79 0.16
CA PRO A 82 8.41 6.38 0.21
C PRO A 82 9.04 5.70 1.42
N LEU A 83 8.39 4.63 1.90
CA LEU A 83 8.98 3.72 2.88
C LEU A 83 9.79 2.66 2.15
N HIS A 84 11.01 2.42 2.60
CA HIS A 84 11.89 1.36 2.09
C HIS A 84 12.08 0.30 3.17
N LEU A 85 11.56 -0.90 2.91
CA LEU A 85 11.62 -2.04 3.82
C LEU A 85 12.61 -3.07 3.26
N VAL A 86 13.76 -3.21 3.87
CA VAL A 86 14.72 -4.24 3.49
C VAL A 86 14.35 -5.54 4.19
N VAL A 87 14.01 -6.56 3.42
CA VAL A 87 13.61 -7.87 3.96
C VAL A 87 14.85 -8.67 4.37
N GLY A 88 14.83 -9.24 5.56
CA GLY A 88 15.92 -10.04 6.10
C GLY A 88 16.29 -11.22 5.20
N THR A 89 17.57 -11.57 5.16
CA THR A 89 18.10 -12.66 4.32
C THR A 89 17.67 -14.04 4.78
N ASP A 90 17.26 -14.18 6.03
CA ASP A 90 16.74 -15.38 6.67
C ASP A 90 15.27 -15.67 6.31
N ALA A 91 14.57 -14.68 5.71
CA ALA A 91 13.20 -14.86 5.26
C ALA A 91 13.13 -15.89 4.11
N PRO A 92 12.34 -16.98 4.26
CA PRO A 92 12.13 -17.92 3.17
C PRO A 92 11.56 -17.22 1.93
N GLY A 93 12.08 -17.52 0.73
CA GLY A 93 11.65 -16.89 -0.52
C GLY A 93 10.13 -16.97 -0.74
N ARG A 94 9.51 -18.10 -0.38
CA ARG A 94 8.04 -18.29 -0.45
C ARG A 94 7.25 -17.30 0.43
N ASP A 95 7.79 -16.91 1.58
CA ASP A 95 7.12 -15.97 2.50
C ASP A 95 7.24 -14.55 1.95
N VAL A 96 8.38 -14.22 1.34
CA VAL A 96 8.61 -12.95 0.63
C VAL A 96 7.68 -12.81 -0.56
N ASP A 97 7.57 -13.84 -1.41
CA ASP A 97 6.64 -13.87 -2.54
C ASP A 97 5.18 -13.76 -2.09
N GLY A 98 4.86 -14.47 -1.00
CA GLY A 98 3.55 -14.40 -0.37
C GLY A 98 3.21 -13.01 0.14
N PHE A 99 4.16 -12.36 0.81
CA PHE A 99 4.01 -10.99 1.31
C PHE A 99 3.84 -9.98 0.17
N ALA A 100 4.70 -10.03 -0.85
CA ALA A 100 4.62 -9.14 -2.01
C ALA A 100 3.28 -9.30 -2.76
N ARG A 101 2.76 -10.53 -2.86
CA ARG A 101 1.44 -10.79 -3.45
C ARG A 101 0.32 -10.18 -2.63
N VAL A 102 0.31 -10.35 -1.31
CA VAL A 102 -0.69 -9.78 -0.41
C VAL A 102 -0.64 -8.26 -0.46
N LEU A 103 0.56 -7.66 -0.41
CA LEU A 103 0.75 -6.22 -0.56
C LEU A 103 0.05 -5.70 -1.82
N ARG A 104 0.32 -6.33 -2.97
CA ARG A 104 -0.32 -5.95 -4.25
C ARG A 104 -1.83 -6.08 -4.19
N GLN A 105 -2.34 -7.22 -3.74
CA GLN A 105 -3.78 -7.47 -3.65
C GLN A 105 -4.51 -6.47 -2.76
N ARG A 106 -3.91 -6.08 -1.64
CA ARG A 106 -4.52 -5.12 -0.71
C ARG A 106 -4.55 -3.72 -1.29
N VAL A 107 -3.45 -3.28 -1.90
CA VAL A 107 -3.39 -1.98 -2.58
C VAL A 107 -4.41 -1.92 -3.72
N GLU A 108 -4.48 -2.96 -4.57
CA GLU A 108 -5.45 -3.04 -5.66
C GLU A 108 -6.90 -3.04 -5.15
N ALA A 109 -7.19 -3.77 -4.08
CA ALA A 109 -8.52 -3.84 -3.49
C ALA A 109 -8.99 -2.52 -2.85
N SER A 110 -8.08 -1.64 -2.45
CA SER A 110 -8.42 -0.31 -1.92
C SER A 110 -8.84 0.67 -3.02
N VAL A 111 -8.47 0.43 -4.29
CA VAL A 111 -8.78 1.31 -5.43
C VAL A 111 -10.09 0.88 -6.07
N VAL A 112 -11.11 1.73 -5.99
CA VAL A 112 -12.43 1.50 -6.60
C VAL A 112 -12.47 2.02 -8.04
N HIS A 113 -11.92 3.23 -8.27
CA HIS A 113 -11.85 3.86 -9.58
C HIS A 113 -10.62 4.73 -9.70
N LEU A 114 -10.09 4.90 -10.92
CA LEU A 114 -8.88 5.64 -11.16
C LEU A 114 -8.94 6.35 -12.51
N VAL A 115 -8.84 7.66 -12.47
CA VAL A 115 -8.71 8.52 -13.66
C VAL A 115 -7.28 9.03 -13.73
N ARG A 116 -6.65 8.93 -14.91
CA ARG A 116 -5.31 9.46 -15.17
C ARG A 116 -5.30 10.30 -16.42
N ARG A 117 -4.55 11.39 -16.41
CA ARG A 117 -4.28 12.24 -17.55
C ARG A 117 -2.81 12.65 -17.55
N THR A 118 -2.33 13.06 -18.71
CA THR A 118 -0.94 13.54 -18.88
C THR A 118 -0.99 14.86 -19.62
N LEU A 119 -0.33 15.87 -19.08
CA LEU A 119 -0.12 17.15 -19.74
C LEU A 119 0.88 17.02 -20.90
N PRO A 120 0.90 17.98 -21.86
CA PRO A 120 1.85 17.97 -22.97
C PRO A 120 3.32 17.96 -22.55
N ASP A 121 3.65 18.49 -21.38
CA ASP A 121 4.99 18.47 -20.78
C ASP A 121 5.39 17.12 -20.14
N GLY A 122 4.51 16.11 -20.23
CA GLY A 122 4.71 14.80 -19.63
C GLY A 122 4.29 14.69 -18.16
N THR A 123 3.84 15.76 -17.53
CA THR A 123 3.35 15.76 -16.15
C THR A 123 2.08 14.92 -16.03
N ARG A 124 2.09 13.96 -15.11
CA ARG A 124 0.93 13.08 -14.84
C ARG A 124 0.07 13.64 -13.72
N VAL A 125 -1.23 13.56 -13.93
CA VAL A 125 -2.24 13.91 -12.94
C VAL A 125 -3.21 12.73 -12.80
N SER A 126 -3.63 12.43 -11.58
CA SER A 126 -4.62 11.38 -11.35
C SER A 126 -5.54 11.69 -10.18
N ALA A 127 -6.75 11.16 -10.25
CA ALA A 127 -7.68 11.07 -9.14
C ALA A 127 -8.08 9.60 -8.95
N SER A 128 -7.93 9.08 -7.72
CA SER A 128 -8.32 7.71 -7.37
C SER A 128 -9.41 7.74 -6.31
N VAL A 129 -10.52 7.06 -6.60
CA VAL A 129 -11.53 6.75 -5.58
C VAL A 129 -11.04 5.56 -4.80
N ARG A 130 -10.97 5.72 -3.50
CA ARG A 130 -10.49 4.72 -2.55
C ARG A 130 -11.57 4.32 -1.59
N ARG A 131 -11.46 3.10 -1.07
CA ARG A 131 -12.31 2.55 -0.02
C ARG A 131 -11.49 2.39 1.25
N ASP A 132 -11.93 3.06 2.32
CA ASP A 132 -11.35 2.90 3.66
C ASP A 132 -11.72 1.56 4.31
N ALA A 133 -11.22 1.32 5.51
CA ALA A 133 -11.46 0.09 6.27
C ALA A 133 -12.93 -0.07 6.69
N GLU A 134 -13.66 1.02 6.84
CA GLU A 134 -15.07 1.11 7.21
C GLU A 134 -16.01 0.98 6.00
N GLY A 135 -15.45 0.95 4.78
CA GLY A 135 -16.19 0.84 3.52
C GLY A 135 -16.58 2.19 2.91
N GLY A 136 -16.19 3.30 3.53
CA GLY A 136 -16.38 4.65 3.03
C GLY A 136 -15.59 4.91 1.74
N LEU A 137 -16.14 5.74 0.85
CA LEU A 137 -15.46 6.15 -0.38
C LEU A 137 -14.95 7.58 -0.24
N TYR A 138 -13.71 7.79 -0.63
CA TYR A 138 -13.11 9.11 -0.72
C TYR A 138 -12.21 9.22 -1.96
N VAL A 139 -11.86 10.43 -2.36
CA VAL A 139 -10.99 10.65 -3.52
C VAL A 139 -9.64 11.17 -3.07
N ARG A 140 -8.60 10.56 -3.60
CA ARG A 140 -7.21 11.01 -3.47
C ARG A 140 -6.69 11.47 -4.83
N THR A 141 -6.00 12.60 -4.84
CA THR A 141 -5.37 13.17 -6.03
C THR A 141 -3.86 13.02 -5.97
N SER A 142 -3.23 12.92 -7.15
CA SER A 142 -1.77 12.91 -7.27
C SER A 142 -1.37 13.78 -8.50
N PRO A 143 -0.52 14.79 -8.33
CA PRO A 143 0.00 15.28 -7.04
C PRO A 143 -1.11 15.88 -6.17
N GLY A 144 -0.89 15.91 -4.84
CA GLY A 144 -1.81 16.56 -3.90
C GLY A 144 -1.87 18.08 -4.13
N ASP A 145 -0.69 18.68 -4.35
CA ASP A 145 -0.54 20.13 -4.60
C ASP A 145 -0.08 20.37 -6.05
N PRO A 146 -0.91 21.02 -6.87
CA PRO A 146 -0.55 21.35 -8.24
C PRO A 146 0.49 22.49 -8.28
N ARG A 147 1.49 22.36 -9.19
CA ARG A 147 2.60 23.31 -9.33
C ARG A 147 2.39 24.34 -10.44
N SER A 148 1.31 24.22 -11.21
CA SER A 148 0.96 25.16 -12.28
C SER A 148 -0.55 25.27 -12.44
N PRO A 149 -1.06 26.39 -13.01
CA PRO A 149 -2.48 26.54 -13.31
C PRO A 149 -3.04 25.45 -14.24
N ALA A 150 -2.25 25.02 -15.23
CA ALA A 150 -2.65 23.93 -16.14
C ALA A 150 -2.78 22.60 -15.40
N GLN A 151 -1.88 22.33 -14.47
CA GLN A 151 -1.95 21.14 -13.62
C GLN A 151 -3.16 21.19 -12.68
N ALA A 152 -3.45 22.36 -12.08
CA ALA A 152 -4.62 22.56 -11.23
C ALA A 152 -5.93 22.32 -12.00
N ALA A 153 -6.07 22.90 -13.19
CA ALA A 153 -7.26 22.74 -14.03
C ALA A 153 -7.50 21.26 -14.40
N LEU A 154 -6.43 20.55 -14.81
CA LEU A 154 -6.53 19.14 -15.15
C LEU A 154 -6.85 18.27 -13.91
N LEU A 155 -6.32 18.66 -12.74
CA LEU A 155 -6.61 17.96 -11.47
C LEU A 155 -8.09 18.07 -11.11
N GLU A 156 -8.70 19.24 -11.26
CA GLU A 156 -10.14 19.46 -11.04
C GLU A 156 -10.99 18.64 -12.02
N GLU A 157 -10.55 18.54 -13.28
CA GLU A 157 -11.25 17.73 -14.29
C GLU A 157 -11.25 16.24 -13.90
N VAL A 158 -10.08 15.67 -13.62
CA VAL A 158 -9.97 14.24 -13.24
C VAL A 158 -10.65 13.95 -11.91
N LEU A 159 -10.66 14.89 -10.97
CA LEU A 159 -11.36 14.79 -9.69
C LEU A 159 -12.88 14.70 -9.88
N ARG A 160 -13.44 15.57 -10.72
CA ARG A 160 -14.87 15.55 -11.06
C ARG A 160 -15.24 14.24 -11.75
N GLU A 161 -14.49 13.84 -12.77
CA GLU A 161 -14.72 12.58 -13.50
C GLU A 161 -14.68 11.36 -12.54
N ALA A 162 -13.72 11.34 -11.62
CA ALA A 162 -13.60 10.25 -10.64
C ALA A 162 -14.78 10.19 -9.68
N ARG A 163 -15.28 11.35 -9.22
CA ARG A 163 -16.47 11.43 -8.35
C ARG A 163 -17.74 11.00 -9.08
N ASP A 164 -17.94 11.50 -10.29
CA ASP A 164 -19.11 11.18 -11.13
C ASP A 164 -19.19 9.67 -11.41
N ALA A 165 -18.06 9.03 -11.68
CA ALA A 165 -17.99 7.61 -11.99
C ALA A 165 -18.50 6.69 -10.87
N VAL A 166 -18.50 7.16 -9.61
CA VAL A 166 -18.94 6.38 -8.44
C VAL A 166 -20.12 7.01 -7.69
N GLY A 167 -20.70 8.08 -8.23
CA GLY A 167 -21.85 8.76 -7.65
C GLY A 167 -21.52 9.55 -6.38
N LEU A 168 -20.29 10.00 -6.20
CA LEU A 168 -19.92 10.91 -5.11
C LEU A 168 -20.34 12.34 -5.47
N PRO A 169 -20.75 13.17 -4.48
CA PRO A 169 -21.10 14.56 -4.73
C PRO A 169 -19.94 15.32 -5.39
N THR A 170 -20.22 15.99 -6.49
CA THR A 170 -19.33 16.99 -7.11
C THR A 170 -19.68 18.32 -6.49
N ALA A 171 -18.80 18.86 -5.64
CA ALA A 171 -18.95 20.20 -5.08
C ALA A 171 -18.62 21.24 -6.15
#